data_e3534b5727b5e82c1fa0ef31371bcb75
#
_entry.id   e3534b5727b5e82c1fa0ef31371bcb75
#
_cell.length_a   1.000
_cell.length_b   1.000
_cell.length_c   1.000
_cell.angle_alpha   90.00
_cell.angle_beta   90.00
_cell.angle_gamma   90.00
#
_symmetry.space_group_name_H-M   'P 1'
#
loop_
_entity.id
_entity.type
_entity.pdbx_description
1 polymer ?
#
loop_
_entity_poly.entity_id
_entity_poly.type
_entity_poly.pdbx_seq_one_letter_code
_entity_poly.pdbx_strand_id
1 'polypeptide(L)'
;MSFKFLSAAALAAVMAIGAPASAVLAQDDQTIIMLGGPSSDPFWGAVQQGFNTAVADLGVKGQWTAPADFNDIVPVYTKMFEAAIARHPAAIAVGNFFPEPTEPLIKQAVAEGIPVIIINSGGAQYKELGAIGFIGEDSYQMGYQGGEVAVGKGVKNGLCINQIAANPVLEQRCQGYIDAVTKAGGKAKMVILASEDIGNSQKVQASVSAMLMQDPTIDGVVTLGVAVAVDALESVKAARATGRSIDLGTMDLGNTVLEAIDAGEMSFASDQQPFLQGYYGVLIPYIYNKYKMAPSGVTWVGPYMVTKDNAAAVLKVNKDVPGSRGAN
;
A
#
# COMPACT_ATOMS: atom_id res chain seq x y z
N MET A 1 -10.18 17.64 100.87
CA MET A 1 -10.91 16.75 99.98
C MET A 1 -10.45 17.05 98.56
N SER A 2 -9.54 16.23 98.01
CA SER A 2 -8.98 16.51 96.70
C SER A 2 -9.42 15.40 95.75
N PHE A 3 -10.09 15.74 94.72
CA PHE A 3 -10.44 14.82 93.60
C PHE A 3 -9.39 14.93 92.51
N LYS A 4 -8.73 13.82 92.25
CA LYS A 4 -7.83 13.66 91.14
C LYS A 4 -8.58 13.16 89.89
N PHE A 5 -8.54 13.91 88.81
CA PHE A 5 -9.02 13.45 87.50
C PHE A 5 -7.86 12.80 86.73
N LEU A 6 -8.02 11.51 86.41
CA LEU A 6 -7.19 10.83 85.45
C LEU A 6 -7.65 11.13 84.04
N SER A 7 -6.75 11.69 83.25
CA SER A 7 -6.96 11.83 81.81
C SER A 7 -6.42 10.61 81.06
N ALA A 8 -7.29 9.87 80.40
CA ALA A 8 -6.91 8.78 79.50
C ALA A 8 -6.66 9.36 78.10
N ALA A 9 -5.43 9.29 77.64
CA ALA A 9 -5.07 9.62 76.25
C ALA A 9 -5.35 8.41 75.34
N ALA A 10 -6.31 8.54 74.43
CA ALA A 10 -6.60 7.56 73.38
C ALA A 10 -5.68 7.83 72.20
N LEU A 11 -4.80 6.90 71.90
CA LEU A 11 -3.95 6.88 70.71
C LEU A 11 -4.82 6.40 69.54
N ALA A 12 -5.21 7.30 68.61
CA ALA A 12 -5.82 6.91 67.37
C ALA A 12 -4.74 6.58 66.33
N ALA A 13 -4.58 5.30 66.06
CA ALA A 13 -3.74 4.82 64.94
C ALA A 13 -4.49 5.06 63.60
N VAL A 14 -4.06 6.03 62.82
CA VAL A 14 -4.51 6.23 61.45
C VAL A 14 -3.80 5.18 60.57
N MET A 15 -4.53 4.13 60.17
CA MET A 15 -4.10 3.23 59.09
C MET A 15 -4.29 3.98 57.78
N ALA A 16 -3.21 4.48 57.16
CA ALA A 16 -3.19 4.94 55.80
C ALA A 16 -3.33 3.71 54.88
N ILE A 17 -4.53 3.45 54.38
CA ILE A 17 -4.79 2.52 53.31
C ILE A 17 -4.19 3.15 52.06
N GLY A 18 -2.97 2.68 51.71
CA GLY A 18 -2.35 2.99 50.44
C GLY A 18 -3.18 2.37 49.32
N ALA A 19 -4.03 3.17 48.64
CA ALA A 19 -4.60 2.77 47.37
C ALA A 19 -3.43 2.50 46.41
N PRO A 20 -3.44 1.37 45.69
CA PRO A 20 -2.46 1.20 44.60
C PRO A 20 -2.68 2.34 43.63
N ALA A 21 -1.69 3.19 43.46
CA ALA A 21 -1.63 4.13 42.35
C ALA A 21 -1.62 3.25 41.09
N SER A 22 -2.77 3.05 40.49
CA SER A 22 -2.86 2.59 39.14
C SER A 22 -2.02 3.58 38.34
N ALA A 23 -0.84 3.13 37.89
CA ALA A 23 -0.07 3.86 36.91
C ALA A 23 -1.00 4.00 35.71
N VAL A 24 -1.66 5.14 35.60
CA VAL A 24 -2.22 5.60 34.33
C VAL A 24 -0.99 5.74 33.44
N LEU A 25 -0.72 4.68 32.68
CA LEU A 25 0.18 4.79 31.55
C LEU A 25 -0.36 5.96 30.76
N ALA A 26 0.41 7.03 30.72
CA ALA A 26 0.09 8.22 30.00
C ALA A 26 -0.18 7.81 28.54
N GLN A 27 -1.43 7.74 28.18
CA GLN A 27 -1.88 7.63 26.78
C GLN A 27 -1.65 9.01 26.17
N ASP A 28 -0.39 9.39 26.06
CA ASP A 28 -0.01 10.78 25.78
C ASP A 28 0.22 11.04 24.31
N ASP A 29 0.20 10.05 23.46
CA ASP A 29 0.36 10.30 22.03
C ASP A 29 -0.92 9.97 21.26
N GLN A 30 -1.80 10.98 21.09
CA GLN A 30 -2.99 10.90 20.21
C GLN A 30 -2.57 10.82 18.72
N THR A 31 -1.31 10.49 18.43
CA THR A 31 -0.75 10.43 17.09
C THR A 31 -1.13 9.11 16.41
N ILE A 32 -1.65 9.19 15.21
CA ILE A 32 -1.77 8.05 14.30
C ILE A 32 -0.49 7.98 13.46
N ILE A 33 0.23 6.88 13.56
CA ILE A 33 1.46 6.66 12.78
C ILE A 33 1.12 5.83 11.55
N MET A 34 1.53 6.28 10.36
CA MET A 34 1.45 5.49 9.14
C MET A 34 2.84 5.16 8.61
N LEU A 35 3.09 3.88 8.38
CA LEU A 35 4.29 3.38 7.73
C LEU A 35 4.00 3.15 6.24
N GLY A 36 4.53 4.04 5.41
CA GLY A 36 4.49 3.91 3.95
C GLY A 36 5.62 3.04 3.41
N GLY A 37 5.53 2.67 2.15
CA GLY A 37 6.66 2.12 1.40
C GLY A 37 7.63 3.20 0.95
N PRO A 38 8.63 2.86 0.11
CA PRO A 38 9.74 3.76 -0.24
C PRO A 38 9.29 5.09 -0.83
N SER A 39 9.85 6.19 -0.33
CA SER A 39 9.55 7.55 -0.81
C SER A 39 10.00 7.78 -2.26
N SER A 40 10.93 6.95 -2.77
CA SER A 40 11.34 6.96 -4.17
C SER A 40 10.29 6.35 -5.11
N ASP A 41 9.28 5.63 -4.58
CA ASP A 41 8.17 5.12 -5.37
C ASP A 41 7.01 6.13 -5.34
N PRO A 42 6.64 6.69 -6.49
CA PRO A 42 5.60 7.72 -6.60
C PRO A 42 4.22 7.30 -6.04
N PHE A 43 3.91 6.00 -6.04
CA PHE A 43 2.68 5.48 -5.44
C PHE A 43 2.51 5.94 -3.98
N TRP A 44 3.59 5.89 -3.19
CA TRP A 44 3.55 6.27 -1.78
C TRP A 44 3.38 7.77 -1.55
N GLY A 45 3.74 8.59 -2.55
CA GLY A 45 3.44 10.02 -2.52
C GLY A 45 1.93 10.30 -2.51
N ALA A 46 1.15 9.55 -3.29
CA ALA A 46 -0.31 9.67 -3.31
C ALA A 46 -0.96 9.11 -2.03
N VAL A 47 -0.42 8.04 -1.44
CA VAL A 47 -0.84 7.55 -0.11
C VAL A 47 -0.58 8.60 0.95
N GLN A 48 0.61 9.23 0.95
CA GLN A 48 0.97 10.30 1.88
C GLN A 48 0.07 11.52 1.74
N GLN A 49 -0.32 11.89 0.51
CA GLN A 49 -1.26 12.97 0.27
C GLN A 49 -2.62 12.68 0.93
N GLY A 50 -3.14 11.45 0.77
CA GLY A 50 -4.37 11.01 1.43
C GLY A 50 -4.26 11.04 2.95
N PHE A 51 -3.14 10.56 3.49
CA PHE A 51 -2.84 10.63 4.92
C PHE A 51 -2.84 12.07 5.44
N ASN A 52 -2.11 12.99 4.79
CA ASN A 52 -2.02 14.38 5.19
C ASN A 52 -3.38 15.08 5.14
N THR A 53 -4.18 14.78 4.12
CA THR A 53 -5.55 15.32 3.97
C THR A 53 -6.44 14.85 5.12
N ALA A 54 -6.43 13.56 5.44
CA ALA A 54 -7.22 13.03 6.54
C ALA A 54 -6.79 13.59 7.91
N VAL A 55 -5.49 13.76 8.15
CA VAL A 55 -4.96 14.39 9.36
C VAL A 55 -5.50 15.82 9.51
N ALA A 56 -5.50 16.59 8.42
CA ALA A 56 -6.02 17.96 8.41
C ALA A 56 -7.55 18.00 8.60
N ASP A 57 -8.31 17.19 7.85
CA ASP A 57 -9.77 17.17 7.88
C ASP A 57 -10.33 16.74 9.25
N LEU A 58 -9.65 15.78 9.90
CA LEU A 58 -10.08 15.24 11.20
C LEU A 58 -9.51 16.01 12.39
N GLY A 59 -8.54 16.90 12.16
CA GLY A 59 -7.87 17.65 13.23
C GLY A 59 -7.10 16.76 14.20
N VAL A 60 -6.55 15.64 13.73
CA VAL A 60 -5.79 14.69 14.53
C VAL A 60 -4.27 14.91 14.37
N LYS A 61 -3.48 14.35 15.28
CA LYS A 61 -2.04 14.28 15.10
C LYS A 61 -1.70 13.09 14.21
N GLY A 62 -0.91 13.32 13.18
CA GLY A 62 -0.42 12.27 12.28
C GLY A 62 1.09 12.29 12.15
N GLN A 63 1.68 11.11 12.02
CA GLN A 63 3.09 10.96 11.65
C GLN A 63 3.20 10.00 10.49
N TRP A 64 3.70 10.49 9.37
CA TRP A 64 4.13 9.69 8.24
C TRP A 64 5.58 9.25 8.45
N THR A 65 5.86 7.98 8.17
CA THR A 65 7.23 7.46 8.16
C THR A 65 7.39 6.47 7.01
N ALA A 66 8.50 6.55 6.28
CA ALA A 66 8.73 5.73 5.09
C ALA A 66 10.25 5.56 4.84
N PRO A 67 10.70 4.40 4.30
CA PRO A 67 12.06 4.26 3.80
C PRO A 67 12.35 5.29 2.69
N ALA A 68 13.60 5.66 2.51
CA ALA A 68 13.98 6.58 1.42
C ALA A 68 13.82 5.92 0.04
N ASP A 69 14.28 4.69 -0.07
CA ASP A 69 14.32 3.89 -1.29
C ASP A 69 14.18 2.39 -0.99
N PHE A 70 14.46 1.55 -1.97
CA PHE A 70 14.40 0.08 -1.85
C PHE A 70 15.66 -0.55 -1.28
N ASN A 71 16.72 0.23 -0.98
CA ASN A 71 17.94 -0.32 -0.43
C ASN A 71 17.74 -0.79 1.00
N ASP A 72 18.16 -2.02 1.30
CA ASP A 72 18.00 -2.64 2.64
C ASP A 72 16.58 -2.48 3.21
N ILE A 73 15.57 -2.46 2.32
CA ILE A 73 14.19 -2.10 2.68
C ILE A 73 13.64 -2.94 3.83
N VAL A 74 13.94 -4.26 3.88
CA VAL A 74 13.41 -5.16 4.91
C VAL A 74 13.89 -4.75 6.31
N PRO A 75 15.20 -4.66 6.59
CA PRO A 75 15.69 -4.24 7.92
C PRO A 75 15.34 -2.78 8.24
N VAL A 76 15.31 -1.88 7.26
CA VAL A 76 14.92 -0.49 7.46
C VAL A 76 13.45 -0.41 7.89
N TYR A 77 12.55 -1.03 7.14
CA TYR A 77 11.11 -1.04 7.43
C TYR A 77 10.81 -1.67 8.79
N THR A 78 11.47 -2.79 9.11
CA THR A 78 11.34 -3.48 10.40
C THR A 78 11.71 -2.55 11.57
N LYS A 79 12.86 -1.89 11.52
CA LYS A 79 13.29 -0.92 12.56
C LYS A 79 12.34 0.26 12.70
N MET A 80 11.80 0.77 11.58
CA MET A 80 10.82 1.85 11.61
C MET A 80 9.53 1.40 12.30
N PHE A 81 9.10 0.16 12.09
CA PHE A 81 7.93 -0.38 12.75
C PHE A 81 8.16 -0.60 14.25
N GLU A 82 9.29 -1.17 14.66
CA GLU A 82 9.71 -1.27 16.06
C GLU A 82 9.70 0.09 16.76
N ALA A 83 10.26 1.11 16.11
CA ALA A 83 10.27 2.47 16.63
C ALA A 83 8.86 3.09 16.74
N ALA A 84 7.95 2.75 15.83
CA ALA A 84 6.56 3.19 15.91
C ALA A 84 5.81 2.53 17.08
N ILE A 85 6.01 1.24 17.32
CA ILE A 85 5.41 0.51 18.45
C ILE A 85 5.91 1.09 19.78
N ALA A 86 7.21 1.32 19.91
CA ALA A 86 7.84 1.83 21.14
C ALA A 86 7.31 3.21 21.58
N ARG A 87 6.63 3.94 20.70
CA ARG A 87 5.99 5.22 21.01
C ARG A 87 4.60 5.09 21.62
N HIS A 88 4.02 3.91 21.65
CA HIS A 88 2.63 3.65 22.06
C HIS A 88 1.62 4.66 21.45
N PRO A 89 1.55 4.77 20.11
CA PRO A 89 0.69 5.75 19.45
C PRO A 89 -0.80 5.38 19.61
N ALA A 90 -1.68 6.32 19.25
CA ALA A 90 -3.12 6.07 19.24
C ALA A 90 -3.53 4.95 18.26
N ALA A 91 -2.80 4.79 17.16
CA ALA A 91 -2.95 3.70 16.21
C ALA A 91 -1.76 3.63 15.25
N ILE A 92 -1.58 2.48 14.60
CA ILE A 92 -0.60 2.28 13.54
C ILE A 92 -1.32 1.80 12.27
N ALA A 93 -1.07 2.49 11.14
CA ALA A 93 -1.40 2.01 9.80
C ALA A 93 -0.13 1.47 9.14
N VAL A 94 -0.13 0.21 8.69
CA VAL A 94 1.07 -0.49 8.23
C VAL A 94 0.76 -1.47 7.10
N GLY A 95 1.64 -1.59 6.11
CA GLY A 95 1.59 -2.65 5.10
C GLY A 95 2.31 -3.91 5.59
N ASN A 96 1.71 -5.08 5.39
CA ASN A 96 2.38 -6.37 5.62
C ASN A 96 3.16 -6.79 4.36
N PHE A 97 4.20 -5.98 4.01
CA PHE A 97 4.99 -6.19 2.78
C PHE A 97 5.96 -7.36 2.89
N PHE A 98 6.44 -7.63 4.09
CA PHE A 98 7.44 -8.63 4.42
C PHE A 98 6.92 -9.49 5.58
N PRO A 99 6.04 -10.47 5.32
CA PRO A 99 5.31 -11.19 6.38
C PRO A 99 6.20 -11.73 7.49
N GLU A 100 7.33 -12.34 7.15
CA GLU A 100 8.23 -12.95 8.13
C GLU A 100 8.69 -11.98 9.24
N PRO A 101 9.23 -10.77 8.97
CA PRO A 101 9.59 -9.82 10.02
C PRO A 101 8.43 -8.93 10.48
N THR A 102 7.38 -8.70 9.68
CA THR A 102 6.34 -7.72 10.04
C THR A 102 5.18 -8.32 10.84
N GLU A 103 4.79 -9.57 10.60
CA GLU A 103 3.69 -10.21 11.33
C GLU A 103 3.92 -10.31 12.85
N PRO A 104 5.13 -10.68 13.33
CA PRO A 104 5.41 -10.66 14.77
C PRO A 104 5.23 -9.27 15.38
N LEU A 105 5.63 -8.20 14.67
CA LEU A 105 5.50 -6.83 15.14
C LEU A 105 4.04 -6.35 15.13
N ILE A 106 3.24 -6.75 14.14
CA ILE A 106 1.79 -6.48 14.13
C ILE A 106 1.14 -7.12 15.37
N LYS A 107 1.43 -8.38 15.63
CA LYS A 107 0.92 -9.11 16.82
C LYS A 107 1.39 -8.46 18.12
N GLN A 108 2.64 -8.00 18.18
CA GLN A 108 3.17 -7.28 19.33
C GLN A 108 2.39 -5.98 19.57
N ALA A 109 2.23 -5.13 18.55
CA ALA A 109 1.48 -3.89 18.67
C ALA A 109 0.05 -4.13 19.17
N VAL A 110 -0.64 -5.13 18.61
CA VAL A 110 -2.00 -5.52 19.04
C VAL A 110 -2.02 -6.00 20.49
N ALA A 111 -1.05 -6.81 20.90
CA ALA A 111 -0.93 -7.30 22.27
C ALA A 111 -0.65 -6.17 23.28
N GLU A 112 0.05 -5.13 22.86
CA GLU A 112 0.28 -3.90 23.64
C GLU A 112 -0.93 -2.95 23.66
N GLY A 113 -2.04 -3.33 22.99
CA GLY A 113 -3.29 -2.56 22.95
C GLY A 113 -3.30 -1.43 21.92
N ILE A 114 -2.32 -1.40 21.02
CA ILE A 114 -2.26 -0.42 19.91
C ILE A 114 -3.17 -0.92 18.78
N PRO A 115 -4.21 -0.18 18.38
CA PRO A 115 -5.01 -0.52 17.21
C PRO A 115 -4.16 -0.50 15.94
N VAL A 116 -4.13 -1.61 15.20
CA VAL A 116 -3.41 -1.73 13.93
C VAL A 116 -4.41 -1.83 12.78
N ILE A 117 -4.27 -1.00 11.75
CA ILE A 117 -4.94 -1.14 10.46
C ILE A 117 -3.92 -1.55 9.41
N ILE A 118 -4.22 -2.60 8.65
CA ILE A 118 -3.32 -3.03 7.58
C ILE A 118 -3.74 -2.35 6.28
N ILE A 119 -2.77 -1.80 5.55
CA ILE A 119 -2.98 -1.12 4.28
C ILE A 119 -2.19 -1.80 3.16
N ASN A 120 -2.66 -1.74 1.93
CA ASN A 120 -2.01 -2.19 0.70
C ASN A 120 -1.71 -3.70 0.62
N SER A 121 -0.90 -4.24 1.53
CA SER A 121 -0.48 -5.65 1.54
C SER A 121 -0.83 -6.33 2.86
N GLY A 122 -1.30 -7.59 2.81
CA GLY A 122 -1.65 -8.38 4.01
C GLY A 122 -3.14 -8.57 4.24
N GLY A 123 -3.96 -8.36 3.21
CA GLY A 123 -5.41 -8.49 3.29
C GLY A 123 -5.92 -9.90 3.66
N ALA A 124 -5.16 -10.94 3.34
CA ALA A 124 -5.53 -12.30 3.71
C ALA A 124 -5.33 -12.59 5.21
N GLN A 125 -4.32 -11.97 5.83
CA GLN A 125 -3.88 -12.29 7.19
C GLN A 125 -4.40 -11.33 8.26
N TYR A 126 -5.02 -10.18 7.89
CA TYR A 126 -5.30 -9.11 8.85
C TYR A 126 -6.11 -9.56 10.09
N LYS A 127 -7.05 -10.49 9.91
CA LYS A 127 -7.86 -11.03 11.04
C LYS A 127 -7.02 -11.86 12.00
N GLU A 128 -6.17 -12.75 11.46
CA GLU A 128 -5.29 -13.63 12.26
C GLU A 128 -4.22 -12.84 13.00
N LEU A 129 -3.85 -11.68 12.47
CA LEU A 129 -2.92 -10.75 13.07
C LEU A 129 -3.57 -9.85 14.15
N GLY A 130 -4.91 -9.89 14.28
CA GLY A 130 -5.65 -9.07 15.23
C GLY A 130 -5.81 -7.60 14.81
N ALA A 131 -5.54 -7.27 13.54
CA ALA A 131 -5.74 -5.92 13.04
C ALA A 131 -7.23 -5.55 12.96
N ILE A 132 -7.55 -4.26 13.17
CA ILE A 132 -8.93 -3.76 13.15
C ILE A 132 -9.57 -3.74 11.76
N GLY A 133 -8.78 -3.92 10.70
CA GLY A 133 -9.26 -3.98 9.32
C GLY A 133 -8.11 -4.02 8.32
N PHE A 134 -8.49 -4.13 7.05
CA PHE A 134 -7.62 -4.01 5.90
C PHE A 134 -8.18 -3.02 4.90
N ILE A 135 -7.31 -2.19 4.33
CA ILE A 135 -7.61 -1.24 3.26
C ILE A 135 -6.69 -1.52 2.09
N GLY A 136 -7.25 -1.81 0.93
CA GLY A 136 -6.44 -2.13 -0.26
C GLY A 136 -7.29 -2.56 -1.44
N GLU A 137 -6.67 -3.28 -2.36
CA GLU A 137 -7.35 -3.89 -3.50
C GLU A 137 -7.24 -5.41 -3.45
N ASP A 138 -8.06 -6.08 -4.27
CA ASP A 138 -7.88 -7.48 -4.58
C ASP A 138 -6.84 -7.61 -5.70
N SER A 139 -5.62 -7.97 -5.31
CA SER A 139 -4.47 -8.02 -6.22
C SER A 139 -4.64 -9.01 -7.36
N TYR A 140 -5.26 -10.16 -7.10
CA TYR A 140 -5.56 -11.12 -8.13
C TYR A 140 -6.60 -10.57 -9.13
N GLN A 141 -7.70 -9.99 -8.61
CA GLN A 141 -8.73 -9.39 -9.46
C GLN A 141 -8.19 -8.21 -10.26
N MET A 142 -7.27 -7.44 -9.68
CA MET A 142 -6.60 -6.35 -10.39
C MET A 142 -5.85 -6.86 -11.63
N GLY A 143 -5.07 -7.91 -11.46
CA GLY A 143 -4.39 -8.57 -12.57
C GLY A 143 -5.36 -9.18 -13.57
N TYR A 144 -6.38 -9.87 -13.08
CA TYR A 144 -7.38 -10.54 -13.91
C TYR A 144 -8.14 -9.55 -14.82
N GLN A 145 -8.63 -8.44 -14.27
CA GLN A 145 -9.29 -7.38 -15.06
C GLN A 145 -8.35 -6.75 -16.08
N GLY A 146 -7.07 -6.52 -15.74
CA GLY A 146 -6.05 -6.07 -16.70
C GLY A 146 -5.86 -7.07 -17.84
N GLY A 147 -5.86 -8.36 -17.53
CA GLY A 147 -5.81 -9.43 -18.52
C GLY A 147 -7.06 -9.48 -19.42
N GLU A 148 -8.25 -9.23 -18.87
CA GLU A 148 -9.48 -9.15 -19.68
C GLU A 148 -9.44 -7.96 -20.68
N VAL A 149 -8.90 -6.81 -20.25
CA VAL A 149 -8.68 -5.68 -21.17
C VAL A 149 -7.69 -6.06 -22.28
N ALA A 150 -6.55 -6.66 -21.93
CA ALA A 150 -5.55 -7.11 -22.89
C ALA A 150 -6.12 -8.13 -23.89
N VAL A 151 -6.89 -9.12 -23.43
CA VAL A 151 -7.62 -10.08 -24.29
C VAL A 151 -8.57 -9.37 -25.22
N GLY A 152 -9.31 -8.37 -24.73
CA GLY A 152 -10.18 -7.51 -25.54
C GLY A 152 -9.43 -6.73 -26.64
N LYS A 153 -8.13 -6.49 -26.48
CA LYS A 153 -7.21 -5.92 -27.48
C LYS A 153 -6.58 -6.96 -28.41
N GLY A 154 -6.88 -8.25 -28.20
CA GLY A 154 -6.42 -9.35 -29.03
C GLY A 154 -5.15 -10.04 -28.56
N VAL A 155 -4.70 -9.77 -27.35
CA VAL A 155 -3.51 -10.42 -26.75
C VAL A 155 -3.71 -11.93 -26.65
N LYS A 156 -2.73 -12.69 -27.14
CA LYS A 156 -2.65 -14.16 -27.11
C LYS A 156 -1.39 -14.68 -26.45
N ASN A 157 -0.32 -13.89 -26.39
CA ASN A 157 0.94 -14.23 -25.74
C ASN A 157 1.40 -13.08 -24.84
N GLY A 158 0.96 -13.11 -23.58
CA GLY A 158 1.18 -12.05 -22.61
C GLY A 158 2.49 -12.21 -21.83
N LEU A 159 3.09 -11.08 -21.48
CA LEU A 159 4.22 -10.97 -20.57
C LEU A 159 3.85 -10.09 -19.38
N CYS A 160 3.88 -10.65 -18.16
CA CYS A 160 3.77 -9.86 -16.94
C CYS A 160 5.17 -9.58 -16.38
N ILE A 161 5.52 -8.30 -16.20
CA ILE A 161 6.82 -7.86 -15.71
C ILE A 161 6.70 -7.47 -14.24
N ASN A 162 7.23 -8.34 -13.37
CA ASN A 162 7.29 -8.10 -11.92
C ASN A 162 8.64 -7.46 -11.56
N GLN A 163 8.61 -6.33 -10.86
CA GLN A 163 9.80 -5.58 -10.44
C GLN A 163 10.28 -5.92 -9.03
N ILE A 164 9.54 -6.72 -8.23
CA ILE A 164 9.94 -7.09 -6.86
C ILE A 164 9.72 -8.58 -6.66
N ALA A 165 10.82 -9.34 -6.61
CA ALA A 165 10.77 -10.76 -6.32
C ALA A 165 10.13 -11.06 -4.95
N ALA A 166 9.41 -12.17 -4.86
CA ALA A 166 8.79 -12.67 -3.63
C ALA A 166 7.81 -11.66 -2.95
N ASN A 167 7.27 -10.71 -3.72
CA ASN A 167 6.20 -9.84 -3.26
C ASN A 167 4.84 -10.48 -3.60
N PRO A 168 4.06 -10.94 -2.60
CA PRO A 168 2.82 -11.69 -2.86
C PRO A 168 1.77 -10.90 -3.64
N VAL A 169 1.72 -9.57 -3.44
CA VAL A 169 0.79 -8.67 -4.14
C VAL A 169 1.11 -8.65 -5.65
N LEU A 170 2.37 -8.48 -5.99
CA LEU A 170 2.80 -8.42 -7.39
C LEU A 170 2.69 -9.78 -8.08
N GLU A 171 2.98 -10.87 -7.36
CA GLU A 171 2.81 -12.22 -7.88
C GLU A 171 1.33 -12.52 -8.15
N GLN A 172 0.41 -12.14 -7.26
CA GLN A 172 -1.03 -12.29 -7.47
C GLN A 172 -1.55 -11.48 -8.65
N ARG A 173 -1.05 -10.26 -8.87
CA ARG A 173 -1.39 -9.46 -10.06
C ARG A 173 -0.94 -10.15 -11.35
N CYS A 174 0.30 -10.65 -11.40
CA CYS A 174 0.75 -11.44 -12.55
C CYS A 174 -0.08 -12.71 -12.74
N GLN A 175 -0.40 -13.42 -11.66
CA GLN A 175 -1.21 -14.64 -11.75
C GLN A 175 -2.61 -14.35 -12.31
N GLY A 176 -3.27 -13.29 -11.84
CA GLY A 176 -4.57 -12.87 -12.38
C GLY A 176 -4.50 -12.55 -13.87
N TYR A 177 -3.50 -11.81 -14.31
CA TYR A 177 -3.28 -11.49 -15.74
C TYR A 177 -3.06 -12.77 -16.57
N ILE A 178 -2.19 -13.68 -16.09
CA ILE A 178 -1.91 -14.96 -16.75
C ILE A 178 -3.17 -15.79 -16.89
N ASP A 179 -3.98 -15.89 -15.81
CA ASP A 179 -5.18 -16.69 -15.81
C ASP A 179 -6.25 -16.13 -16.75
N ALA A 180 -6.41 -14.81 -16.83
CA ALA A 180 -7.33 -14.18 -17.77
C ALA A 180 -6.95 -14.48 -19.24
N VAL A 181 -5.68 -14.31 -19.59
CA VAL A 181 -5.17 -14.60 -20.96
C VAL A 181 -5.30 -16.07 -21.26
N THR A 182 -4.96 -16.96 -20.32
CA THR A 182 -5.03 -18.43 -20.50
C THR A 182 -6.48 -18.90 -20.65
N LYS A 183 -7.41 -18.38 -19.86
CA LYS A 183 -8.84 -18.66 -19.96
C LYS A 183 -9.43 -18.27 -21.32
N ALA A 184 -8.89 -17.24 -21.94
CA ALA A 184 -9.26 -16.83 -23.29
C ALA A 184 -8.58 -17.66 -24.41
N GLY A 185 -7.84 -18.71 -24.07
CA GLY A 185 -7.14 -19.59 -25.01
C GLY A 185 -5.75 -19.10 -25.45
N GLY A 186 -5.23 -18.05 -24.82
CA GLY A 186 -3.87 -17.58 -24.99
C GLY A 186 -2.88 -18.27 -24.04
N LYS A 187 -1.69 -17.69 -23.95
CA LYS A 187 -0.66 -18.01 -22.95
C LYS A 187 -0.05 -16.74 -22.39
N ALA A 188 0.38 -16.78 -21.17
CA ALA A 188 1.14 -15.68 -20.57
C ALA A 188 2.15 -16.19 -19.56
N LYS A 189 3.17 -15.40 -19.26
CA LYS A 189 4.18 -15.74 -18.26
C LYS A 189 4.57 -14.51 -17.44
N MET A 190 5.02 -14.75 -16.22
CA MET A 190 5.68 -13.74 -15.41
C MET A 190 7.19 -13.78 -15.64
N VAL A 191 7.81 -12.60 -15.66
CA VAL A 191 9.27 -12.42 -15.59
C VAL A 191 9.57 -11.42 -14.50
N ILE A 192 10.62 -11.69 -13.73
CA ILE A 192 11.07 -10.82 -12.65
C ILE A 192 12.27 -10.01 -13.16
N LEU A 193 12.22 -8.70 -13.03
CA LEU A 193 13.37 -7.82 -13.26
C LEU A 193 14.35 -7.94 -12.09
N ALA A 194 15.64 -7.76 -12.40
CA ALA A 194 16.65 -7.66 -11.36
C ALA A 194 16.40 -6.41 -10.50
N SER A 195 16.33 -6.55 -9.18
CA SER A 195 16.01 -5.46 -8.27
C SER A 195 17.00 -4.30 -8.35
N GLU A 196 18.26 -4.57 -8.65
CA GLU A 196 19.31 -3.58 -8.85
C GLU A 196 19.18 -2.76 -10.14
N ASP A 197 18.30 -3.19 -11.06
CA ASP A 197 18.02 -2.47 -12.30
C ASP A 197 16.85 -1.49 -12.16
N ILE A 198 16.03 -1.67 -11.13
CA ILE A 198 14.88 -0.81 -10.87
C ILE A 198 15.35 0.60 -10.53
N GLY A 199 14.78 1.60 -11.22
CA GLY A 199 15.22 3.00 -11.13
C GLY A 199 16.35 3.37 -12.10
N ASN A 200 16.85 2.41 -12.90
CA ASN A 200 17.74 2.67 -14.01
C ASN A 200 17.01 2.42 -15.33
N SER A 201 16.45 3.48 -15.92
CA SER A 201 15.63 3.40 -17.14
C SER A 201 16.34 2.69 -18.29
N GLN A 202 17.64 2.91 -18.50
CA GLN A 202 18.37 2.25 -19.58
C GLN A 202 18.45 0.73 -19.39
N LYS A 203 18.64 0.27 -18.17
CA LYS A 203 18.69 -1.16 -17.87
C LYS A 203 17.31 -1.82 -17.99
N VAL A 204 16.26 -1.17 -17.47
CA VAL A 204 14.89 -1.66 -17.61
C VAL A 204 14.51 -1.75 -19.08
N GLN A 205 14.75 -0.70 -19.89
CA GLN A 205 14.48 -0.69 -21.33
C GLN A 205 15.27 -1.79 -22.05
N ALA A 206 16.56 -1.97 -21.73
CA ALA A 206 17.37 -3.04 -22.32
C ALA A 206 16.80 -4.43 -22.00
N SER A 207 16.38 -4.67 -20.76
CA SER A 207 15.79 -5.92 -20.31
C SER A 207 14.47 -6.22 -21.03
N VAL A 208 13.57 -5.23 -21.11
CA VAL A 208 12.28 -5.37 -21.82
C VAL A 208 12.51 -5.62 -23.32
N SER A 209 13.41 -4.86 -23.96
CA SER A 209 13.77 -5.04 -25.35
C SER A 209 14.35 -6.44 -25.62
N ALA A 210 15.21 -6.94 -24.73
CA ALA A 210 15.77 -8.29 -24.83
C ALA A 210 14.68 -9.36 -24.75
N MET A 211 13.72 -9.24 -23.82
CA MET A 211 12.58 -10.16 -23.71
C MET A 211 11.71 -10.18 -24.97
N LEU A 212 11.42 -9.00 -25.54
CA LEU A 212 10.64 -8.86 -26.78
C LEU A 212 11.39 -9.40 -28.01
N MET A 213 12.72 -9.31 -28.05
CA MET A 213 13.54 -9.91 -29.11
C MET A 213 13.66 -11.43 -28.96
N GLN A 214 13.80 -11.94 -27.74
CA GLN A 214 13.93 -13.37 -27.46
C GLN A 214 12.66 -14.15 -27.80
N ASP A 215 11.47 -13.54 -27.59
CA ASP A 215 10.20 -14.13 -28.01
C ASP A 215 9.41 -13.12 -28.87
N PRO A 216 9.61 -13.16 -30.21
CA PRO A 216 8.88 -12.24 -31.11
C PRO A 216 7.37 -12.46 -31.17
N THR A 217 6.86 -13.53 -30.57
CA THR A 217 5.42 -13.82 -30.53
C THR A 217 4.69 -13.15 -29.37
N ILE A 218 5.40 -12.47 -28.44
CA ILE A 218 4.79 -11.66 -27.41
C ILE A 218 4.02 -10.52 -28.06
N ASP A 219 2.72 -10.44 -27.79
CA ASP A 219 1.78 -9.45 -28.31
C ASP A 219 1.08 -8.64 -27.20
N GLY A 220 1.38 -8.92 -25.93
CA GLY A 220 0.91 -8.17 -24.80
C GLY A 220 1.94 -8.06 -23.69
N VAL A 221 2.07 -6.89 -23.08
CA VAL A 221 2.91 -6.61 -21.91
C VAL A 221 2.09 -5.94 -20.84
N VAL A 222 2.22 -6.40 -19.60
CA VAL A 222 1.72 -5.70 -18.43
C VAL A 222 2.87 -5.47 -17.44
N THR A 223 2.95 -4.25 -16.91
CA THR A 223 3.88 -3.87 -15.85
C THR A 223 3.11 -3.64 -14.54
N LEU A 224 3.80 -3.66 -13.42
CA LEU A 224 3.16 -3.59 -12.10
C LEU A 224 3.45 -2.29 -11.36
N GLY A 225 3.90 -1.26 -12.08
CA GLY A 225 4.16 0.06 -11.51
C GLY A 225 4.59 1.07 -12.58
N VAL A 226 4.36 2.35 -12.30
CA VAL A 226 4.52 3.47 -13.23
C VAL A 226 5.93 3.59 -13.81
N ALA A 227 6.96 3.48 -12.97
CA ALA A 227 8.34 3.64 -13.42
C ALA A 227 8.71 2.59 -14.50
N VAL A 228 8.39 1.33 -14.25
CA VAL A 228 8.63 0.24 -15.22
C VAL A 228 7.73 0.39 -16.45
N ALA A 229 6.51 0.93 -16.28
CA ALA A 229 5.59 1.17 -17.40
C ALA A 229 6.15 2.18 -18.40
N VAL A 230 6.70 3.28 -17.90
CA VAL A 230 7.31 4.34 -18.75
C VAL A 230 8.49 3.79 -19.54
N ASP A 231 9.35 3.00 -18.89
CA ASP A 231 10.50 2.38 -19.55
C ASP A 231 10.08 1.29 -20.55
N ALA A 232 9.07 0.47 -20.20
CA ALA A 232 8.53 -0.55 -21.10
C ALA A 232 7.85 0.06 -22.32
N LEU A 233 7.21 1.24 -22.17
CA LEU A 233 6.57 1.95 -23.29
C LEU A 233 7.58 2.29 -24.38
N GLU A 234 8.78 2.77 -24.04
CA GLU A 234 9.80 3.07 -25.02
C GLU A 234 10.28 1.81 -25.75
N SER A 235 10.46 0.70 -25.04
CA SER A 235 10.82 -0.60 -25.65
C SER A 235 9.71 -1.14 -26.55
N VAL A 236 8.45 -1.00 -26.15
CA VAL A 236 7.28 -1.41 -26.94
C VAL A 236 7.13 -0.53 -28.18
N LYS A 237 7.32 0.80 -28.06
CA LYS A 237 7.33 1.72 -29.21
C LYS A 237 8.38 1.32 -30.23
N ALA A 238 9.61 1.01 -29.79
CA ALA A 238 10.69 0.55 -30.67
C ALA A 238 10.30 -0.77 -31.38
N ALA A 239 9.71 -1.72 -30.67
CA ALA A 239 9.25 -2.97 -31.27
C ALA A 239 8.07 -2.75 -32.25
N ARG A 240 7.12 -1.87 -31.93
CA ARG A 240 6.01 -1.48 -32.84
C ARG A 240 6.52 -0.84 -34.12
N ALA A 241 7.60 -0.06 -34.07
CA ALA A 241 8.22 0.56 -35.25
C ALA A 241 8.80 -0.49 -36.24
N THR A 242 9.03 -1.73 -35.80
CA THR A 242 9.40 -2.85 -36.70
C THR A 242 8.20 -3.59 -37.29
N GLY A 243 6.97 -3.09 -37.11
CA GLY A 243 5.73 -3.68 -37.62
C GLY A 243 5.04 -4.66 -36.67
N ARG A 244 5.50 -4.80 -35.42
CA ARG A 244 4.85 -5.65 -34.41
C ARG A 244 3.63 -4.96 -33.83
N SER A 245 2.59 -5.76 -33.52
CA SER A 245 1.45 -5.30 -32.72
C SER A 245 1.66 -5.83 -31.28
N ILE A 246 1.88 -4.94 -30.34
CA ILE A 246 2.08 -5.29 -28.92
C ILE A 246 1.18 -4.38 -28.10
N ASP A 247 0.28 -4.96 -27.30
CA ASP A 247 -0.50 -4.22 -26.32
C ASP A 247 0.34 -3.93 -25.07
N LEU A 248 0.12 -2.78 -24.41
CA LEU A 248 0.78 -2.42 -23.17
C LEU A 248 -0.24 -1.89 -22.17
N GLY A 249 -0.26 -2.49 -21.01
CA GLY A 249 -0.99 -2.02 -19.84
C GLY A 249 -0.09 -1.95 -18.60
N THR A 250 -0.60 -1.34 -17.54
CA THR A 250 0.13 -1.28 -16.27
C THR A 250 -0.81 -1.31 -15.06
N MET A 251 -0.22 -1.48 -13.89
CA MET A 251 -0.80 -1.13 -12.60
C MET A 251 -0.28 0.25 -12.20
N ASP A 252 -1.07 0.95 -11.39
CA ASP A 252 -0.83 2.30 -10.90
C ASP A 252 -0.91 3.42 -11.95
N LEU A 253 -1.23 4.61 -11.47
CA LEU A 253 -1.41 5.80 -12.29
C LEU A 253 -0.26 6.79 -12.11
N GLY A 254 0.08 7.46 -13.20
CA GLY A 254 0.94 8.63 -13.24
C GLY A 254 0.57 9.47 -14.46
N ASN A 255 0.96 10.74 -14.49
CA ASN A 255 0.60 11.65 -15.58
C ASN A 255 1.05 11.08 -16.94
N THR A 256 2.29 10.59 -17.03
CA THR A 256 2.83 10.00 -18.28
C THR A 256 2.02 8.77 -18.73
N VAL A 257 1.62 7.90 -17.79
CA VAL A 257 0.80 6.73 -18.08
C VAL A 257 -0.59 7.15 -18.58
N LEU A 258 -1.23 8.10 -17.91
CA LEU A 258 -2.55 8.61 -18.29
C LEU A 258 -2.52 9.29 -19.66
N GLU A 259 -1.48 10.06 -19.96
CA GLU A 259 -1.26 10.68 -21.26
C GLU A 259 -1.04 9.62 -22.36
N ALA A 260 -0.28 8.57 -22.08
CA ALA A 260 -0.07 7.46 -23.01
C ALA A 260 -1.36 6.66 -23.28
N ILE A 261 -2.23 6.49 -22.27
CA ILE A 261 -3.54 5.85 -22.46
C ILE A 261 -4.46 6.75 -23.31
N ASP A 262 -4.51 8.05 -23.03
CA ASP A 262 -5.31 9.00 -23.79
C ASP A 262 -4.85 9.09 -25.24
N ALA A 263 -3.54 9.04 -25.48
CA ALA A 263 -2.95 8.95 -26.83
C ALA A 263 -3.18 7.59 -27.53
N GLY A 264 -3.60 6.55 -26.80
CA GLY A 264 -3.75 5.18 -27.31
C GLY A 264 -2.45 4.40 -27.45
N GLU A 265 -1.38 4.87 -26.81
CA GLU A 265 -0.09 4.19 -26.74
C GLU A 265 -0.07 3.06 -25.70
N MET A 266 -0.89 3.20 -24.65
CA MET A 266 -1.19 2.17 -23.67
C MET A 266 -2.70 1.89 -23.66
N SER A 267 -3.09 0.65 -23.34
CA SER A 267 -4.51 0.25 -23.37
C SER A 267 -5.22 0.49 -22.04
N PHE A 268 -4.51 0.33 -20.92
CA PHE A 268 -5.07 0.51 -19.59
C PHE A 268 -4.02 0.78 -18.54
N ALA A 269 -4.50 1.35 -17.43
CA ALA A 269 -3.87 1.26 -16.12
C ALA A 269 -4.90 0.87 -15.07
N SER A 270 -4.52 0.05 -14.10
CA SER A 270 -5.38 -0.29 -12.98
C SER A 270 -5.00 0.51 -11.75
N ASP A 271 -5.94 1.29 -11.23
CA ASP A 271 -5.75 2.21 -10.11
C ASP A 271 -6.11 1.54 -8.78
N GLN A 272 -5.18 1.51 -7.87
CA GLN A 272 -5.38 1.07 -6.48
C GLN A 272 -6.02 2.16 -5.61
N GLN A 273 -6.23 3.35 -6.13
CA GLN A 273 -6.68 4.53 -5.40
C GLN A 273 -5.85 4.81 -4.13
N PRO A 274 -4.53 5.02 -4.28
CA PRO A 274 -3.60 5.15 -3.15
C PRO A 274 -3.97 6.28 -2.18
N PHE A 275 -4.52 7.39 -2.68
CA PHE A 275 -5.05 8.46 -1.84
C PHE A 275 -6.07 7.93 -0.81
N LEU A 276 -6.98 7.05 -1.22
CA LEU A 276 -7.97 6.47 -0.30
C LEU A 276 -7.33 5.53 0.72
N GLN A 277 -6.26 4.82 0.36
CA GLN A 277 -5.51 3.99 1.33
C GLN A 277 -4.93 4.86 2.45
N GLY A 278 -4.34 6.01 2.08
CA GLY A 278 -3.84 6.98 3.05
C GLY A 278 -4.95 7.61 3.89
N TYR A 279 -6.01 8.06 3.25
CA TYR A 279 -7.12 8.74 3.93
C TYR A 279 -7.85 7.81 4.92
N TYR A 280 -8.24 6.62 4.48
CA TYR A 280 -8.90 5.64 5.34
C TYR A 280 -7.97 5.04 6.39
N GLY A 281 -6.68 5.00 6.13
CA GLY A 281 -5.66 4.58 7.10
C GLY A 281 -5.56 5.49 8.32
N VAL A 282 -6.09 6.72 8.24
CA VAL A 282 -6.28 7.63 9.38
C VAL A 282 -7.72 7.61 9.88
N LEU A 283 -8.70 7.67 8.97
CA LEU A 283 -10.12 7.78 9.32
C LEU A 283 -10.63 6.57 10.13
N ILE A 284 -10.29 5.35 9.69
CA ILE A 284 -10.78 4.14 10.36
C ILE A 284 -10.23 4.01 11.79
N PRO A 285 -8.92 4.15 12.05
CA PRO A 285 -8.39 4.20 13.41
C PRO A 285 -8.97 5.33 14.26
N TYR A 286 -9.19 6.52 13.69
CA TYR A 286 -9.84 7.62 14.40
C TYR A 286 -11.26 7.26 14.87
N ILE A 287 -12.08 6.68 13.97
CA ILE A 287 -13.44 6.23 14.30
C ILE A 287 -13.38 5.10 15.34
N TYR A 288 -12.45 4.15 15.19
CA TYR A 288 -12.28 3.06 16.15
C TYR A 288 -11.91 3.57 17.54
N ASN A 289 -10.98 4.50 17.64
CA ASN A 289 -10.57 5.04 18.93
C ASN A 289 -11.70 5.81 19.62
N LYS A 290 -12.43 6.62 18.86
CA LYS A 290 -13.48 7.49 19.37
C LYS A 290 -14.79 6.77 19.67
N TYR A 291 -15.21 5.85 18.80
CA TYR A 291 -16.54 5.25 18.85
C TYR A 291 -16.51 3.72 19.01
N LYS A 292 -15.35 3.10 19.02
CA LYS A 292 -15.15 1.64 19.02
C LYS A 292 -15.85 0.95 17.82
N MET A 293 -15.90 1.63 16.68
CA MET A 293 -16.48 1.12 15.44
C MET A 293 -15.41 1.02 14.36
N ALA A 294 -15.46 -0.08 13.59
CA ALA A 294 -14.67 -0.29 12.39
C ALA A 294 -15.52 -0.96 11.32
N PRO A 295 -15.15 -0.89 10.04
CA PRO A 295 -15.76 -1.71 8.99
C PRO A 295 -15.71 -3.19 9.36
N SER A 296 -16.79 -3.93 9.06
CA SER A 296 -16.90 -5.35 9.42
C SER A 296 -16.02 -6.30 8.57
N GLY A 297 -15.26 -5.75 7.64
CA GLY A 297 -14.44 -6.53 6.70
C GLY A 297 -13.38 -5.68 6.02
N VAL A 298 -13.02 -6.11 4.82
CA VAL A 298 -12.08 -5.39 3.97
C VAL A 298 -12.71 -4.10 3.45
N THR A 299 -11.95 -3.02 3.47
CA THR A 299 -12.31 -1.77 2.80
C THR A 299 -11.62 -1.76 1.42
N TRP A 300 -12.34 -2.22 0.40
CA TRP A 300 -11.84 -2.23 -0.95
C TRP A 300 -11.80 -0.82 -1.52
N VAL A 301 -10.63 -0.38 -1.99
CA VAL A 301 -10.40 0.91 -2.64
C VAL A 301 -9.97 0.77 -4.11
N GLY A 302 -9.88 -0.44 -4.60
CA GLY A 302 -9.57 -0.80 -5.98
C GLY A 302 -9.87 -2.29 -6.22
N PRO A 303 -9.62 -2.78 -7.44
CA PRO A 303 -9.08 -2.05 -8.60
C PRO A 303 -10.12 -1.13 -9.30
N TYR A 304 -9.65 0.00 -9.84
CA TYR A 304 -10.42 0.85 -10.73
C TYR A 304 -9.71 0.93 -12.09
N MET A 305 -10.37 0.44 -13.14
CA MET A 305 -9.75 0.36 -14.46
C MET A 305 -9.81 1.70 -15.18
N VAL A 306 -8.65 2.20 -15.59
CA VAL A 306 -8.51 3.39 -16.42
C VAL A 306 -8.13 2.94 -17.83
N THR A 307 -8.97 3.32 -18.79
CA THR A 307 -8.80 3.08 -20.22
C THR A 307 -8.95 4.39 -20.98
N LYS A 308 -8.86 4.36 -22.31
CA LYS A 308 -9.05 5.54 -23.13
C LYS A 308 -10.38 6.27 -22.88
N ASP A 309 -11.40 5.54 -22.42
CA ASP A 309 -12.75 6.11 -22.21
C ASP A 309 -12.80 7.09 -21.02
N ASN A 310 -11.89 6.96 -20.06
CA ASN A 310 -11.90 7.77 -18.83
C ASN A 310 -10.54 8.40 -18.48
N ALA A 311 -9.46 8.10 -19.21
CA ALA A 311 -8.10 8.58 -18.90
C ALA A 311 -8.03 10.12 -18.88
N ALA A 312 -8.63 10.81 -19.85
CA ALA A 312 -8.63 12.27 -19.89
C ALA A 312 -9.31 12.89 -18.67
N ALA A 313 -10.42 12.30 -18.18
CA ALA A 313 -11.11 12.77 -16.98
C ALA A 313 -10.27 12.55 -15.73
N VAL A 314 -9.63 11.38 -15.60
CA VAL A 314 -8.74 11.05 -14.48
C VAL A 314 -7.50 11.97 -14.48
N LEU A 315 -6.89 12.19 -15.64
CA LEU A 315 -5.75 13.10 -15.81
C LEU A 315 -6.11 14.53 -15.39
N LYS A 316 -7.32 14.99 -15.77
CA LYS A 316 -7.82 16.31 -15.35
C LYS A 316 -7.92 16.40 -13.83
N VAL A 317 -8.52 15.41 -13.16
CA VAL A 317 -8.61 15.38 -11.69
C VAL A 317 -7.24 15.40 -11.06
N ASN A 318 -6.28 14.63 -11.58
CA ASN A 318 -4.91 14.59 -11.03
C ASN A 318 -4.17 15.94 -11.21
N LYS A 319 -4.46 16.69 -12.30
CA LYS A 319 -3.93 18.04 -12.50
C LYS A 319 -4.60 19.08 -11.59
N ASP A 320 -5.91 18.98 -11.38
CA ASP A 320 -6.67 19.91 -10.53
C ASP A 320 -6.37 19.70 -9.03
N VAL A 321 -6.14 18.45 -8.62
CA VAL A 321 -5.80 18.04 -7.25
C VAL A 321 -4.58 17.09 -7.29
N PRO A 322 -3.38 17.66 -7.37
CA PRO A 322 -2.15 16.88 -7.52
C PRO A 322 -2.00 15.78 -6.47
N GLY A 323 -1.63 14.57 -6.91
CA GLY A 323 -1.43 13.41 -6.03
C GLY A 323 -2.71 12.67 -5.63
N SER A 324 -3.92 13.15 -6.03
CA SER A 324 -5.18 12.47 -5.67
C SER A 324 -5.44 11.20 -6.49
N ARG A 325 -4.94 11.13 -7.72
CA ARG A 325 -5.19 10.02 -8.65
C ARG A 325 -3.88 9.46 -9.21
N GLY A 326 -2.96 9.14 -8.33
CA GLY A 326 -1.65 8.60 -8.69
C GLY A 326 -0.52 9.61 -8.52
N ALA A 327 0.68 9.21 -8.94
CA ALA A 327 1.87 10.03 -8.86
C ALA A 327 1.90 11.12 -9.94
N ASN A 328 2.42 12.27 -9.55
CA ASN A 328 2.72 13.39 -10.47
C ASN A 328 4.06 13.19 -11.17
#